data_fcb9fd58bb3ecdab2135fe472405d316
#
_entry.id   fcb9fd58bb3ecdab2135fe472405d316
#
_cell.length_a   1.000
_cell.length_b   1.000
_cell.length_c   1.000
_cell.angle_alpha   90.00
_cell.angle_beta   90.00
_cell.angle_gamma   90.00
#
_symmetry.space_group_name_H-M   'P 1'
#
loop_
_entity.id
_entity.type
_entity.pdbx_description
1 polymer ?
#
loop_
_entity_poly.entity_id
_entity_poly.type
_entity_poly.pdbx_seq_one_letter_code
_entity_poly.pdbx_strand_id
1 'polypeptide(L)'
;MLIDLVEEALRQKPKIQRMADLVSHYFVQIILLLSIGVFFFWMYKSGDLALSFNFSLAVLVISCPCAFGLAVPLAISVGLVRAYKRGLLVKDPTSFEKAPAIKALILDKTGTLTVGKPKVIDYKEYEEGALSIAYGLAKTSKHPYSQAIVNFAKGLKLESSNFQDCKEEPGKGVFCGEYFLGRSEGREAIVLKKGEKILAEFLAEDEIRPESKEIIQYLKSLGLEIILATGDTYQRAKKVADILEISQIYAEVKPENKLKIVKDLQRKGLKVARLEME
;
A
#
# COMPACT_ATOMS: atom_id res chain seq x y z
N MET A 1 -12.12 -0.20 17.83
CA MET A 1 -11.59 -0.44 16.48
C MET A 1 -10.17 0.12 16.26
N LEU A 2 -9.87 1.43 16.42
CA LEU A 2 -8.50 1.96 16.27
C LEU A 2 -7.56 1.51 17.39
N ILE A 3 -8.04 1.52 18.63
CA ILE A 3 -7.32 1.07 19.82
C ILE A 3 -6.99 -0.43 19.69
N ASP A 4 -7.93 -1.23 19.25
CA ASP A 4 -7.80 -2.68 19.08
C ASP A 4 -6.72 -3.03 18.03
N LEU A 5 -6.64 -2.26 16.93
CA LEU A 5 -5.62 -2.43 15.89
C LEU A 5 -4.21 -2.07 16.39
N VAL A 6 -4.10 -1.03 17.22
CA VAL A 6 -2.81 -0.65 17.82
C VAL A 6 -2.40 -1.69 18.88
N GLU A 7 -3.34 -2.21 19.68
CA GLU A 7 -3.09 -3.28 20.64
C GLU A 7 -2.67 -4.57 19.97
N GLU A 8 -3.31 -4.95 18.86
CA GLU A 8 -2.95 -6.12 18.07
C GLU A 8 -1.55 -5.96 17.44
N ALA A 9 -1.22 -4.76 16.93
CA ALA A 9 0.11 -4.44 16.43
C ALA A 9 1.18 -4.55 17.54
N LEU A 10 0.90 -4.12 18.76
CA LEU A 10 1.83 -4.21 19.88
C LEU A 10 2.03 -5.67 20.38
N ARG A 11 1.10 -6.58 20.11
CA ARG A 11 1.24 -8.00 20.46
C ARG A 11 2.20 -8.75 19.53
N GLN A 12 2.42 -8.26 18.32
CA GLN A 12 3.34 -8.87 17.35
C GLN A 12 4.79 -8.47 17.70
N LYS A 13 5.58 -9.42 18.18
CA LYS A 13 6.99 -9.19 18.50
C LYS A 13 7.86 -9.25 17.23
N PRO A 14 8.52 -8.15 16.81
CA PRO A 14 9.51 -8.14 15.75
C PRO A 14 10.67 -9.11 16.01
N LYS A 15 11.39 -9.51 14.97
CA LYS A 15 12.52 -10.43 15.10
C LYS A 15 13.62 -9.87 16.00
N ILE A 16 13.91 -8.57 15.88
CA ILE A 16 14.92 -7.90 16.70
C ILE A 16 14.56 -7.96 18.20
N GLN A 17 13.27 -7.85 18.54
CA GLN A 17 12.83 -7.98 19.93
C GLN A 17 13.03 -9.41 20.45
N ARG A 18 12.70 -10.44 19.63
CA ARG A 18 12.94 -11.85 20.00
C ARG A 18 14.43 -12.14 20.19
N MET A 19 15.29 -11.56 19.34
CA MET A 19 16.74 -11.68 19.47
C MET A 19 17.23 -10.98 20.73
N ALA A 20 16.70 -9.80 21.04
CA ALA A 20 17.03 -9.09 22.27
C ALA A 20 16.64 -9.91 23.53
N ASP A 21 15.42 -10.48 23.53
CA ASP A 21 14.94 -11.36 24.61
C ASP A 21 15.86 -12.59 24.77
N LEU A 22 16.27 -13.22 23.65
CA LEU A 22 17.15 -14.39 23.67
C LEU A 22 18.55 -14.07 24.21
N VAL A 23 19.14 -12.98 23.72
CA VAL A 23 20.46 -12.51 24.18
C VAL A 23 20.41 -12.19 25.66
N SER A 24 19.38 -11.48 26.11
CA SER A 24 19.18 -11.15 27.54
C SER A 24 19.06 -12.41 28.42
N HIS A 25 18.34 -13.42 27.91
CA HIS A 25 18.17 -14.68 28.64
C HIS A 25 19.50 -15.40 28.88
N TYR A 26 20.33 -15.60 27.87
CA TYR A 26 21.64 -16.24 28.01
C TYR A 26 22.61 -15.36 28.80
N PHE A 27 22.57 -14.05 28.58
CA PHE A 27 23.44 -13.12 29.30
C PHE A 27 23.21 -13.16 30.78
N VAL A 28 21.95 -13.17 31.24
CA VAL A 28 21.64 -13.28 32.70
C VAL A 28 22.18 -14.57 33.29
N GLN A 29 22.07 -15.68 32.60
CA GLN A 29 22.61 -16.97 33.08
C GLN A 29 24.15 -16.94 33.21
N ILE A 30 24.84 -16.36 32.22
CA ILE A 30 26.30 -16.24 32.23
C ILE A 30 26.75 -15.34 33.40
N ILE A 31 26.07 -14.19 33.57
CA ILE A 31 26.41 -13.27 34.69
C ILE A 31 26.13 -13.88 36.03
N LEU A 32 25.07 -14.67 36.18
CA LEU A 32 24.78 -15.40 37.41
C LEU A 32 25.90 -16.37 37.75
N LEU A 33 26.35 -17.18 36.79
CA LEU A 33 27.45 -18.10 36.97
C LEU A 33 28.77 -17.37 37.29
N LEU A 34 29.03 -16.26 36.59
CA LEU A 34 30.21 -15.43 36.86
C LEU A 34 30.17 -14.83 38.26
N SER A 35 29.02 -14.34 38.72
CA SER A 35 28.83 -13.80 40.06
C SER A 35 29.08 -14.84 41.13
N ILE A 36 28.58 -16.06 40.93
CA ILE A 36 28.87 -17.19 41.83
C ILE A 36 30.36 -17.50 41.85
N GLY A 37 31.02 -17.53 40.71
CA GLY A 37 32.47 -17.73 40.60
C GLY A 37 33.27 -16.66 41.34
N VAL A 38 32.88 -15.39 41.20
CA VAL A 38 33.50 -14.25 41.89
C VAL A 38 33.31 -14.38 43.40
N PHE A 39 32.12 -14.81 43.86
CA PHE A 39 31.86 -15.05 45.27
C PHE A 39 32.84 -16.09 45.87
N PHE A 40 32.95 -17.26 45.25
CA PHE A 40 33.84 -18.31 45.74
C PHE A 40 35.32 -17.95 45.63
N PHE A 41 35.72 -17.25 44.57
CA PHE A 41 37.09 -16.76 44.43
C PHE A 41 37.50 -15.82 45.56
N TRP A 42 36.67 -14.83 45.89
CA TRP A 42 36.97 -13.89 46.95
C TRP A 42 36.84 -14.54 48.34
N MET A 43 35.91 -15.46 48.54
CA MET A 43 35.77 -16.21 49.77
C MET A 43 37.03 -17.04 50.08
N TYR A 44 37.60 -17.68 49.01
CA TYR A 44 38.86 -18.42 49.17
C TYR A 44 40.04 -17.49 49.43
N LYS A 45 40.11 -16.32 48.82
CA LYS A 45 41.25 -15.41 48.89
C LYS A 45 41.26 -14.57 50.16
N SER A 46 40.14 -14.07 50.64
CA SER A 46 40.01 -13.13 51.76
C SER A 46 39.48 -13.78 53.06
N GLY A 47 38.71 -14.85 52.92
CA GLY A 47 37.98 -15.45 54.06
C GLY A 47 36.85 -14.58 54.64
N ASP A 48 36.59 -13.41 53.98
CA ASP A 48 35.56 -12.46 54.40
C ASP A 48 34.29 -12.63 53.60
N LEU A 49 33.21 -13.05 54.26
CA LEU A 49 31.90 -13.30 53.67
C LEU A 49 31.27 -12.00 53.12
N ALA A 50 31.37 -10.90 53.85
CA ALA A 50 30.77 -9.63 53.49
C ALA A 50 31.43 -9.04 52.23
N LEU A 51 32.76 -9.09 52.17
CA LEU A 51 33.53 -8.64 51.01
C LEU A 51 33.21 -9.49 49.77
N SER A 52 33.17 -10.82 49.92
CA SER A 52 32.85 -11.76 48.82
C SER A 52 31.45 -11.54 48.27
N PHE A 53 30.47 -11.31 49.14
CA PHE A 53 29.09 -11.02 48.76
C PHE A 53 28.99 -9.68 48.05
N ASN A 54 29.67 -8.62 48.53
CA ASN A 54 29.66 -7.30 47.88
C ASN A 54 30.22 -7.35 46.46
N PHE A 55 31.32 -8.04 46.18
CA PHE A 55 31.87 -8.16 44.85
C PHE A 55 30.96 -8.99 43.95
N SER A 56 30.37 -10.06 44.43
CA SER A 56 29.40 -10.86 43.71
C SER A 56 28.16 -10.05 43.36
N LEU A 57 27.61 -9.29 44.27
CA LEU A 57 26.46 -8.41 44.07
C LEU A 57 26.78 -7.30 43.08
N ALA A 58 27.96 -6.69 43.14
CA ALA A 58 28.42 -5.67 42.22
C ALA A 58 28.43 -6.18 40.78
N VAL A 59 28.88 -7.42 40.53
CA VAL A 59 28.83 -8.04 39.18
C VAL A 59 27.40 -8.17 38.71
N LEU A 60 26.46 -8.60 39.53
CA LEU A 60 25.05 -8.74 39.16
C LEU A 60 24.40 -7.40 38.81
N VAL A 61 24.62 -6.37 39.63
CA VAL A 61 23.99 -5.06 39.49
C VAL A 61 24.52 -4.31 38.25
N ILE A 62 25.86 -4.29 38.07
CA ILE A 62 26.50 -3.55 36.97
C ILE A 62 26.23 -4.21 35.62
N SER A 63 26.12 -5.53 35.59
CA SER A 63 25.95 -6.27 34.32
C SER A 63 24.49 -6.44 33.90
N CYS A 64 23.52 -5.76 34.53
CA CYS A 64 22.13 -5.90 34.15
C CYS A 64 21.86 -5.40 32.70
N PRO A 65 21.35 -6.22 31.79
CA PRO A 65 21.01 -5.81 30.44
C PRO A 65 19.62 -5.13 30.34
N CYS A 66 19.12 -4.55 31.44
CA CYS A 66 17.77 -4.04 31.59
C CYS A 66 17.43 -2.96 30.56
N ALA A 67 18.40 -2.09 30.19
CA ALA A 67 18.23 -1.07 29.18
C ALA A 67 18.01 -1.67 27.78
N PHE A 68 18.64 -2.81 27.47
CA PHE A 68 18.52 -3.47 26.18
C PHE A 68 17.12 -4.05 25.96
N GLY A 69 16.53 -4.65 27.01
CA GLY A 69 15.17 -5.20 26.96
C GLY A 69 14.08 -4.14 26.77
N LEU A 70 14.32 -2.88 27.16
CA LEU A 70 13.37 -1.78 27.00
C LEU A 70 13.60 -0.96 25.73
N ALA A 71 14.83 -0.90 25.20
CA ALA A 71 15.18 -0.03 24.08
C ALA A 71 14.40 -0.38 22.79
N VAL A 72 14.27 -1.67 22.47
CA VAL A 72 13.58 -2.11 21.26
C VAL A 72 12.07 -1.83 21.31
N PRO A 73 11.31 -2.24 22.35
CA PRO A 73 9.89 -1.89 22.47
C PRO A 73 9.64 -0.39 22.44
N LEU A 74 10.49 0.39 23.11
CA LEU A 74 10.35 1.85 23.13
C LEU A 74 10.58 2.46 21.75
N ALA A 75 11.60 2.03 21.02
CA ALA A 75 11.87 2.49 19.66
C ALA A 75 10.72 2.20 18.72
N ILE A 76 10.13 1.00 18.80
CA ILE A 76 8.96 0.61 18.01
C ILE A 76 7.76 1.48 18.38
N SER A 77 7.48 1.67 19.67
CA SER A 77 6.36 2.49 20.13
C SER A 77 6.49 3.94 19.64
N VAL A 78 7.69 4.53 19.72
CA VAL A 78 7.96 5.87 19.18
C VAL A 78 7.78 5.90 17.65
N GLY A 79 8.22 4.85 16.95
CA GLY A 79 8.03 4.69 15.50
C GLY A 79 6.55 4.66 15.12
N LEU A 80 5.73 3.86 15.82
CA LEU A 80 4.29 3.78 15.62
C LEU A 80 3.59 5.12 15.85
N VAL A 81 3.92 5.81 16.95
CA VAL A 81 3.35 7.12 17.26
C VAL A 81 3.72 8.16 16.20
N ARG A 82 4.97 8.16 15.71
CA ARG A 82 5.40 9.05 14.64
C ARG A 82 4.70 8.76 13.30
N ALA A 83 4.55 7.48 12.94
CA ALA A 83 3.79 7.05 11.77
C ALA A 83 2.33 7.53 11.85
N TYR A 84 1.68 7.28 13.01
CA TYR A 84 0.31 7.70 13.25
C TYR A 84 0.12 9.22 13.13
N LYS A 85 1.01 10.02 13.71
CA LYS A 85 0.97 11.50 13.59
C LYS A 85 1.08 11.99 12.15
N ARG A 86 1.62 11.17 11.24
CA ARG A 86 1.70 11.45 9.80
C ARG A 86 0.58 10.80 8.98
N GLY A 87 -0.46 10.27 9.65
CA GLY A 87 -1.59 9.62 9.00
C GLY A 87 -1.34 8.17 8.56
N LEU A 88 -0.24 7.56 8.98
CA LEU A 88 0.10 6.18 8.63
C LEU A 88 -0.26 5.24 9.78
N LEU A 89 -1.19 4.31 9.54
CA LEU A 89 -1.52 3.24 10.48
C LEU A 89 -0.70 1.99 10.15
N VAL A 90 0.25 1.67 11.02
CA VAL A 90 1.10 0.48 10.89
C VAL A 90 0.41 -0.69 11.57
N LYS A 91 -0.06 -1.66 10.80
CA LYS A 91 -0.73 -2.88 11.32
C LYS A 91 0.26 -3.94 11.83
N ASP A 92 1.45 -4.02 11.23
CA ASP A 92 2.50 -4.98 11.59
C ASP A 92 3.82 -4.24 11.88
N PRO A 93 4.26 -4.15 13.16
CA PRO A 93 5.52 -3.49 13.53
C PRO A 93 6.76 -4.10 12.87
N THR A 94 6.69 -5.35 12.41
CA THR A 94 7.80 -5.98 11.67
C THR A 94 8.09 -5.27 10.34
N SER A 95 7.15 -4.41 9.87
CA SER A 95 7.35 -3.54 8.70
C SER A 95 8.55 -2.61 8.87
N PHE A 96 8.83 -2.11 10.09
CA PHE A 96 9.99 -1.26 10.35
C PHE A 96 11.32 -1.99 10.10
N GLU A 97 11.35 -3.31 10.33
CA GLU A 97 12.54 -4.13 10.04
C GLU A 97 12.64 -4.51 8.56
N LYS A 98 11.48 -4.70 7.91
CA LYS A 98 11.42 -5.15 6.52
C LYS A 98 11.62 -4.01 5.53
N ALA A 99 11.14 -2.80 5.87
CA ALA A 99 11.15 -1.64 4.96
C ALA A 99 12.55 -1.27 4.42
N PRO A 100 13.63 -1.23 5.24
CA PRO A 100 14.97 -0.90 4.73
C PRO A 100 15.53 -1.92 3.74
N ALA A 101 14.98 -3.12 3.72
CA ALA A 101 15.43 -4.21 2.86
C ALA A 101 14.67 -4.30 1.53
N ILE A 102 13.62 -3.49 1.34
CA ILE A 102 12.86 -3.42 0.09
C ILE A 102 13.77 -2.93 -1.03
N LYS A 103 13.69 -3.59 -2.19
CA LYS A 103 14.44 -3.25 -3.40
C LYS A 103 13.54 -2.93 -4.58
N ALA A 104 12.30 -3.41 -4.57
CA ALA A 104 11.33 -3.13 -5.62
C ALA A 104 9.99 -2.70 -5.02
N LEU A 105 9.36 -1.72 -5.65
CA LEU A 105 8.06 -1.20 -5.27
C LEU A 105 7.09 -1.30 -6.43
N ILE A 106 6.02 -2.08 -6.25
CA ILE A 106 4.94 -2.19 -7.21
C ILE A 106 3.88 -1.16 -6.85
N LEU A 107 3.59 -0.27 -7.79
CA LEU A 107 2.60 0.78 -7.65
C LEU A 107 1.39 0.48 -8.53
N ASP A 108 0.20 0.58 -7.98
CA ASP A 108 -1.01 0.65 -8.79
C ASP A 108 -1.15 2.04 -9.41
N LYS A 109 -1.78 2.11 -10.59
CA LYS A 109 -2.04 3.37 -11.27
C LYS A 109 -3.19 4.13 -10.59
N THR A 110 -4.37 3.52 -10.62
CA THR A 110 -5.63 4.21 -10.31
C THR A 110 -5.76 4.49 -8.82
N GLY A 111 -5.98 5.76 -8.47
CA GLY A 111 -6.11 6.20 -7.08
C GLY A 111 -4.76 6.31 -6.33
N THR A 112 -3.71 5.62 -6.76
CA THR A 112 -2.36 5.67 -6.15
C THR A 112 -1.50 6.75 -6.82
N LEU A 113 -1.13 6.55 -8.08
CA LEU A 113 -0.37 7.54 -8.87
C LEU A 113 -1.26 8.61 -9.47
N THR A 114 -2.54 8.30 -9.61
CA THR A 114 -3.58 9.21 -10.11
C THR A 114 -4.56 9.56 -8.99
N VAL A 115 -5.37 10.59 -9.22
CA VAL A 115 -6.32 11.09 -8.21
C VAL A 115 -7.46 10.08 -7.96
N GLY A 116 -7.73 9.15 -8.89
CA GLY A 116 -8.84 8.20 -8.83
C GLY A 116 -10.19 8.82 -9.19
N LYS A 117 -10.18 10.02 -9.79
CA LYS A 117 -11.36 10.77 -10.24
C LYS A 117 -11.22 11.13 -11.70
N PRO A 118 -11.50 10.19 -12.63
CA PRO A 118 -11.39 10.45 -14.04
C PRO A 118 -12.30 11.61 -14.47
N LYS A 119 -11.85 12.36 -15.45
CA LYS A 119 -12.59 13.45 -16.09
C LYS A 119 -12.77 13.14 -17.57
N VAL A 120 -13.93 13.44 -18.14
CA VAL A 120 -14.12 13.40 -19.59
C VAL A 120 -13.32 14.55 -20.20
N ILE A 121 -12.34 14.19 -21.05
CA ILE A 121 -11.45 15.15 -21.72
C ILE A 121 -11.87 15.40 -23.15
N ASP A 122 -12.56 14.44 -23.77
CA ASP A 122 -13.10 14.55 -25.11
C ASP A 122 -14.34 13.66 -25.26
N TYR A 123 -15.27 14.02 -26.15
CA TYR A 123 -16.43 13.21 -26.46
C TYR A 123 -16.87 13.40 -27.92
N LYS A 124 -17.47 12.36 -28.46
CA LYS A 124 -18.11 12.38 -29.76
C LYS A 124 -19.54 11.88 -29.63
N GLU A 125 -20.47 12.67 -30.11
CA GLU A 125 -21.88 12.34 -30.23
C GLU A 125 -22.22 12.05 -31.69
N TYR A 126 -22.71 10.83 -31.93
CA TYR A 126 -23.06 10.38 -33.30
C TYR A 126 -24.56 10.48 -33.54
N GLU A 127 -25.35 10.61 -32.50
CA GLU A 127 -26.81 10.73 -32.57
C GLU A 127 -27.26 11.78 -31.55
N GLU A 128 -28.12 12.68 -31.98
CA GLU A 128 -28.63 13.78 -31.13
C GLU A 128 -29.34 13.22 -29.88
N GLY A 129 -29.03 13.76 -28.73
CA GLY A 129 -29.57 13.30 -27.44
C GLY A 129 -28.87 12.11 -26.82
N ALA A 130 -27.83 11.53 -27.45
CA ALA A 130 -27.08 10.42 -26.89
C ALA A 130 -26.39 10.79 -25.57
N LEU A 131 -25.98 12.05 -25.40
CA LEU A 131 -25.36 12.50 -24.16
C LEU A 131 -26.34 12.49 -22.98
N SER A 132 -27.62 12.84 -23.21
CA SER A 132 -28.67 12.76 -22.15
C SER A 132 -28.97 11.31 -21.77
N ILE A 133 -28.92 10.40 -22.75
CA ILE A 133 -29.06 8.94 -22.49
C ILE A 133 -27.86 8.43 -21.69
N ALA A 134 -26.63 8.77 -22.11
CA ALA A 134 -25.41 8.39 -21.39
C ALA A 134 -25.42 8.91 -19.94
N TYR A 135 -25.86 10.14 -19.75
CA TYR A 135 -26.02 10.74 -18.43
C TYR A 135 -27.00 9.96 -17.55
N GLY A 136 -28.15 9.58 -18.12
CA GLY A 136 -29.16 8.79 -17.40
C GLY A 136 -28.61 7.42 -16.96
N LEU A 137 -27.94 6.68 -17.86
CA LEU A 137 -27.30 5.40 -17.53
C LEU A 137 -26.18 5.59 -16.53
N ALA A 138 -25.32 6.58 -16.70
CA ALA A 138 -24.18 6.81 -15.82
C ALA A 138 -24.60 7.10 -14.37
N LYS A 139 -25.76 7.72 -14.14
CA LYS A 139 -26.31 7.98 -12.80
C LYS A 139 -26.64 6.70 -12.02
N THR A 140 -26.89 5.59 -12.69
CA THR A 140 -27.24 4.32 -12.04
C THR A 140 -26.02 3.57 -11.50
N SER A 141 -24.79 4.00 -11.86
CA SER A 141 -23.53 3.37 -11.46
C SER A 141 -22.70 4.28 -10.57
N LYS A 142 -22.04 3.69 -9.57
CA LYS A 142 -21.05 4.36 -8.72
C LYS A 142 -19.63 4.27 -9.29
N HIS A 143 -19.43 3.63 -10.42
CA HIS A 143 -18.11 3.45 -11.01
C HIS A 143 -17.47 4.81 -11.35
N PRO A 144 -16.16 5.04 -11.08
CA PRO A 144 -15.50 6.33 -11.29
C PRO A 144 -15.68 6.91 -12.71
N TYR A 145 -15.61 6.06 -13.73
CA TYR A 145 -15.84 6.50 -15.13
C TYR A 145 -17.28 6.90 -15.41
N SER A 146 -18.25 6.25 -14.81
CA SER A 146 -19.66 6.66 -14.88
C SER A 146 -19.86 8.02 -14.20
N GLN A 147 -19.24 8.20 -13.04
CA GLN A 147 -19.28 9.48 -12.33
C GLN A 147 -18.59 10.62 -13.13
N ALA A 148 -17.56 10.31 -13.92
CA ALA A 148 -16.94 11.28 -14.83
C ALA A 148 -17.95 11.80 -15.87
N ILE A 149 -18.74 10.91 -16.48
CA ILE A 149 -19.79 11.28 -17.43
C ILE A 149 -20.90 12.08 -16.74
N VAL A 150 -21.31 11.68 -15.53
CA VAL A 150 -22.29 12.41 -14.72
C VAL A 150 -21.82 13.85 -14.47
N ASN A 151 -20.57 14.03 -14.06
CA ASN A 151 -20.01 15.35 -13.74
C ASN A 151 -19.88 16.21 -15.02
N PHE A 152 -19.49 15.61 -16.12
CA PHE A 152 -19.39 16.26 -17.42
C PHE A 152 -20.76 16.76 -17.90
N ALA A 153 -21.78 15.89 -17.89
CA ALA A 153 -23.13 16.24 -18.31
C ALA A 153 -23.78 17.32 -17.41
N LYS A 154 -23.52 17.26 -16.09
CA LYS A 154 -23.95 18.33 -15.16
C LYS A 154 -23.28 19.66 -15.48
N GLY A 155 -22.03 19.68 -15.85
CA GLY A 155 -21.31 20.89 -16.28
C GLY A 155 -21.96 21.56 -17.51
N LEU A 156 -22.55 20.76 -18.39
CA LEU A 156 -23.29 21.21 -19.56
C LEU A 156 -24.76 21.54 -19.28
N LYS A 157 -25.21 21.39 -18.01
CA LYS A 157 -26.61 21.61 -17.56
C LYS A 157 -27.64 20.78 -18.34
N LEU A 158 -27.28 19.55 -18.71
CA LEU A 158 -28.15 18.65 -19.46
C LEU A 158 -29.18 17.99 -18.53
N GLU A 159 -30.35 17.73 -19.09
CA GLU A 159 -31.35 16.88 -18.46
C GLU A 159 -31.00 15.41 -18.67
N SER A 160 -31.14 14.59 -17.62
CA SER A 160 -30.88 13.16 -17.72
C SER A 160 -32.11 12.42 -18.18
N SER A 161 -31.95 11.48 -19.08
CA SER A 161 -32.99 10.47 -19.35
C SER A 161 -33.19 9.61 -18.09
N ASN A 162 -34.43 9.21 -17.81
CA ASN A 162 -34.71 8.33 -16.68
C ASN A 162 -34.64 6.88 -17.10
N PHE A 163 -33.84 6.11 -16.37
CA PHE A 163 -33.70 4.65 -16.54
C PHE A 163 -34.07 3.93 -15.27
N GLN A 164 -34.77 2.80 -15.40
CA GLN A 164 -35.10 1.87 -14.33
C GLN A 164 -34.56 0.48 -14.68
N ASP A 165 -34.31 -0.36 -13.67
CA ASP A 165 -33.86 -1.75 -13.85
C ASP A 165 -32.56 -1.93 -14.62
N CYS A 166 -31.58 -1.02 -14.39
CA CYS A 166 -30.25 -1.14 -14.97
C CYS A 166 -29.40 -2.15 -14.20
N LYS A 167 -28.60 -2.94 -14.90
CA LYS A 167 -27.64 -3.89 -14.32
C LYS A 167 -26.22 -3.43 -14.61
N GLU A 168 -25.41 -3.39 -13.56
CA GLU A 168 -23.98 -3.12 -13.67
C GLU A 168 -23.21 -4.44 -13.69
N GLU A 169 -22.42 -4.70 -14.75
CA GLU A 169 -21.49 -5.82 -14.84
C GLU A 169 -20.07 -5.33 -14.56
N PRO A 170 -19.42 -5.84 -13.48
CA PRO A 170 -18.06 -5.45 -13.14
C PRO A 170 -17.08 -5.66 -14.30
N GLY A 171 -16.30 -4.63 -14.61
CA GLY A 171 -15.31 -4.67 -15.69
C GLY A 171 -15.84 -4.45 -17.10
N LYS A 172 -17.15 -4.44 -17.32
CA LYS A 172 -17.78 -4.17 -18.61
C LYS A 172 -18.47 -2.82 -18.63
N GLY A 173 -19.53 -2.62 -17.83
CA GLY A 173 -20.30 -1.39 -17.82
C GLY A 173 -21.73 -1.58 -17.34
N VAL A 174 -22.60 -0.63 -17.69
CA VAL A 174 -24.01 -0.59 -17.31
C VAL A 174 -24.88 -0.96 -18.50
N PHE A 175 -25.79 -1.88 -18.28
CA PHE A 175 -26.81 -2.34 -19.24
C PHE A 175 -28.19 -1.89 -18.79
N CYS A 176 -28.98 -1.34 -19.71
CA CYS A 176 -30.33 -0.90 -19.42
C CYS A 176 -31.22 -1.09 -20.66
N GLY A 177 -32.00 -2.17 -20.70
CA GLY A 177 -32.74 -2.56 -21.90
C GLY A 177 -31.81 -2.79 -23.09
N GLU A 178 -31.99 -2.03 -24.17
CA GLU A 178 -31.15 -2.08 -25.38
C GLU A 178 -29.87 -1.22 -25.29
N TYR A 179 -29.72 -0.43 -24.21
CA TYR A 179 -28.60 0.49 -24.03
C TYR A 179 -27.48 -0.13 -23.21
N PHE A 180 -26.27 0.16 -23.63
CA PHE A 180 -25.04 -0.21 -22.94
C PHE A 180 -24.12 1.00 -22.83
N LEU A 181 -23.64 1.26 -21.62
CA LEU A 181 -22.60 2.27 -21.34
C LEU A 181 -21.41 1.61 -20.66
N GLY A 182 -20.28 1.54 -21.36
CA GLY A 182 -19.11 0.85 -20.81
C GLY A 182 -17.93 0.78 -21.76
N ARG A 183 -16.94 -0.04 -21.42
CA ARG A 183 -15.80 -0.31 -22.31
C ARG A 183 -16.22 -1.24 -23.44
N SER A 184 -15.79 -0.93 -24.65
CA SER A 184 -15.90 -1.82 -25.80
C SER A 184 -14.52 -2.38 -26.14
N GLU A 185 -14.46 -3.65 -26.53
CA GLU A 185 -13.22 -4.32 -26.92
C GLU A 185 -12.52 -3.53 -28.04
N GLY A 186 -11.19 -3.36 -27.88
CA GLY A 186 -10.36 -2.65 -28.86
C GLY A 186 -10.51 -1.12 -28.87
N ARG A 187 -11.26 -0.52 -27.93
CA ARG A 187 -11.43 0.93 -27.82
C ARG A 187 -10.97 1.49 -26.50
N GLU A 188 -10.27 2.62 -26.54
CA GLU A 188 -9.87 3.34 -25.32
C GLU A 188 -11.03 4.14 -24.70
N ALA A 189 -12.03 4.51 -25.49
CA ALA A 189 -13.17 5.31 -25.07
C ALA A 189 -14.25 4.46 -24.37
N ILE A 190 -15.01 5.10 -23.49
CA ILE A 190 -16.27 4.59 -22.99
C ILE A 190 -17.30 4.82 -24.07
N VAL A 191 -18.04 3.79 -24.44
CA VAL A 191 -19.04 3.89 -25.50
C VAL A 191 -20.45 3.78 -24.93
N LEU A 192 -21.35 4.60 -25.47
CA LEU A 192 -22.78 4.40 -25.40
C LEU A 192 -23.24 3.66 -26.63
N LYS A 193 -23.88 2.51 -26.45
CA LYS A 193 -24.46 1.72 -27.55
C LYS A 193 -25.96 1.53 -27.38
N LYS A 194 -26.66 1.40 -28.50
CA LYS A 194 -28.01 0.82 -28.56
C LYS A 194 -27.95 -0.40 -29.45
N GLY A 195 -28.06 -1.61 -28.91
CA GLY A 195 -27.72 -2.82 -29.62
C GLY A 195 -26.26 -2.78 -30.12
N GLU A 196 -26.06 -2.94 -31.44
CA GLU A 196 -24.74 -2.88 -32.08
C GLU A 196 -24.30 -1.46 -32.45
N LYS A 197 -25.23 -0.48 -32.47
CA LYS A 197 -24.97 0.89 -32.93
C LYS A 197 -24.34 1.72 -31.81
N ILE A 198 -23.21 2.37 -32.12
CA ILE A 198 -22.57 3.33 -31.21
C ILE A 198 -23.28 4.69 -31.38
N LEU A 199 -23.73 5.25 -30.25
CA LEU A 199 -24.42 6.54 -30.20
C LEU A 199 -23.50 7.66 -29.73
N ALA A 200 -22.58 7.37 -28.81
CA ALA A 200 -21.57 8.32 -28.31
C ALA A 200 -20.33 7.62 -27.83
N GLU A 201 -19.22 8.35 -27.80
CA GLU A 201 -17.94 7.94 -27.25
C GLU A 201 -17.42 9.02 -26.30
N PHE A 202 -16.86 8.58 -25.16
CA PHE A 202 -16.30 9.45 -24.14
C PHE A 202 -14.86 9.04 -23.84
N LEU A 203 -13.92 9.93 -24.06
CA LEU A 203 -12.54 9.73 -23.62
C LEU A 203 -12.40 10.32 -22.21
N ALA A 204 -12.17 9.46 -21.24
CA ALA A 204 -11.98 9.89 -19.86
C ALA A 204 -10.59 9.47 -19.39
N GLU A 205 -9.86 10.42 -18.82
CA GLU A 205 -8.53 10.21 -18.24
C GLU A 205 -8.53 10.57 -16.76
N ASP A 206 -7.73 9.83 -16.01
CA ASP A 206 -7.51 10.07 -14.59
C ASP A 206 -6.22 10.89 -14.42
N GLU A 207 -6.34 12.01 -13.73
CA GLU A 207 -5.27 12.98 -13.59
C GLU A 207 -4.15 12.42 -12.69
N ILE A 208 -2.91 12.51 -13.14
CA ILE A 208 -1.74 12.13 -12.33
C ILE A 208 -1.63 13.11 -11.16
N ARG A 209 -1.38 12.60 -9.96
CA ARG A 209 -1.18 13.46 -8.79
C ARG A 209 0.07 14.34 -9.01
N PRO A 210 -0.01 15.65 -8.70
CA PRO A 210 1.11 16.56 -8.91
C PRO A 210 2.40 16.09 -8.24
N GLU A 211 2.28 15.50 -7.05
CA GLU A 211 3.40 15.01 -6.24
C GLU A 211 3.98 13.67 -6.71
N SER A 212 3.29 12.93 -7.58
CA SER A 212 3.71 11.57 -7.99
C SER A 212 5.10 11.55 -8.64
N LYS A 213 5.40 12.53 -9.49
CA LYS A 213 6.70 12.56 -10.19
C LYS A 213 7.86 12.77 -9.21
N GLU A 214 7.72 13.70 -8.29
CA GLU A 214 8.75 13.98 -7.28
C GLU A 214 8.97 12.79 -6.36
N ILE A 215 7.87 12.16 -5.90
CA ILE A 215 7.93 10.98 -5.03
C ILE A 215 8.63 9.81 -5.74
N ILE A 216 8.33 9.55 -7.02
CA ILE A 216 8.97 8.48 -7.78
C ILE A 216 10.46 8.74 -7.96
N GLN A 217 10.86 9.97 -8.27
CA GLN A 217 12.28 10.34 -8.38
C GLN A 217 12.99 10.15 -7.03
N TYR A 218 12.37 10.57 -5.93
CA TYR A 218 12.92 10.34 -4.60
C TYR A 218 13.07 8.85 -4.28
N LEU A 219 12.06 8.03 -4.56
CA LEU A 219 12.14 6.58 -4.33
C LEU A 219 13.24 5.91 -5.17
N LYS A 220 13.43 6.33 -6.41
CA LYS A 220 14.54 5.88 -7.27
C LYS A 220 15.89 6.30 -6.70
N SER A 221 16.01 7.50 -6.15
CA SER A 221 17.27 7.96 -5.52
C SER A 221 17.65 7.12 -4.29
N LEU A 222 16.68 6.47 -3.64
CA LEU A 222 16.92 5.48 -2.59
C LEU A 222 17.34 4.09 -3.12
N GLY A 223 17.48 3.93 -4.44
CA GLY A 223 17.85 2.66 -5.09
C GLY A 223 16.70 1.67 -5.22
N LEU A 224 15.45 2.15 -5.16
CA LEU A 224 14.28 1.31 -5.36
C LEU A 224 13.94 1.17 -6.85
N GLU A 225 13.68 -0.05 -7.27
CA GLU A 225 13.12 -0.37 -8.58
C GLU A 225 11.61 -0.12 -8.57
N ILE A 226 11.14 0.80 -9.42
CA ILE A 226 9.72 1.19 -9.47
C ILE A 226 9.04 0.47 -10.61
N ILE A 227 7.94 -0.21 -10.30
CA ILE A 227 7.17 -1.05 -11.21
C ILE A 227 5.71 -0.56 -11.21
N LEU A 228 5.17 -0.27 -12.38
CA LEU A 228 3.77 0.05 -12.57
C LEU A 228 2.97 -1.22 -12.85
N ALA A 229 1.94 -1.53 -12.04
CA ALA A 229 1.03 -2.65 -12.30
C ALA A 229 -0.41 -2.15 -12.34
N THR A 230 -1.08 -2.30 -13.47
CA THR A 230 -2.43 -1.78 -13.69
C THR A 230 -3.31 -2.73 -14.51
N GLY A 231 -4.62 -2.66 -14.29
CA GLY A 231 -5.62 -3.33 -15.13
C GLY A 231 -5.93 -2.59 -16.44
N ASP A 232 -5.35 -1.41 -16.65
CA ASP A 232 -5.55 -0.65 -17.89
C ASP A 232 -4.75 -1.22 -19.07
N THR A 233 -5.12 -0.78 -20.28
CA THR A 233 -4.39 -1.13 -21.50
C THR A 233 -2.93 -0.66 -21.45
N TYR A 234 -2.05 -1.38 -22.14
CA TYR A 234 -0.62 -1.05 -22.20
C TYR A 234 -0.38 0.41 -22.65
N GLN A 235 -1.14 0.90 -23.63
CA GLN A 235 -0.97 2.26 -24.16
C GLN A 235 -1.27 3.32 -23.08
N ARG A 236 -2.34 3.15 -22.29
CA ARG A 236 -2.66 4.06 -21.17
C ARG A 236 -1.64 3.97 -20.05
N ALA A 237 -1.21 2.76 -19.71
CA ALA A 237 -0.19 2.54 -18.70
C ALA A 237 1.13 3.20 -19.13
N LYS A 238 1.50 3.06 -20.40
CA LYS A 238 2.72 3.64 -20.97
C LYS A 238 2.72 5.17 -20.91
N LYS A 239 1.62 5.84 -21.27
CA LYS A 239 1.51 7.31 -21.15
C LYS A 239 1.86 7.78 -19.72
N VAL A 240 1.28 7.14 -18.70
CA VAL A 240 1.56 7.47 -17.28
C VAL A 240 3.00 7.14 -16.93
N ALA A 241 3.50 6.00 -17.35
CA ALA A 241 4.86 5.55 -17.06
C ALA A 241 5.90 6.47 -17.71
N ASP A 242 5.68 6.94 -18.93
CA ASP A 242 6.59 7.88 -19.62
C ASP A 242 6.64 9.23 -18.91
N ILE A 243 5.50 9.77 -18.42
CA ILE A 243 5.44 11.02 -17.64
C ILE A 243 6.18 10.87 -16.31
N LEU A 244 6.02 9.72 -15.65
CA LEU A 244 6.62 9.42 -14.35
C LEU A 244 8.00 8.76 -14.46
N GLU A 245 8.49 8.56 -15.69
CA GLU A 245 9.79 7.95 -15.98
C GLU A 245 9.92 6.51 -15.45
N ILE A 246 8.81 5.75 -15.36
CA ILE A 246 8.80 4.37 -14.91
C ILE A 246 9.11 3.45 -16.10
N SER A 247 10.16 2.61 -15.98
CA SER A 247 10.60 1.73 -17.06
C SER A 247 9.89 0.38 -17.10
N GLN A 248 9.42 -0.12 -15.95
CA GLN A 248 8.79 -1.43 -15.88
C GLN A 248 7.27 -1.30 -15.74
N ILE A 249 6.54 -1.89 -16.71
CA ILE A 249 5.10 -1.80 -16.81
C ILE A 249 4.51 -3.21 -16.93
N TYR A 250 3.57 -3.52 -16.07
CA TYR A 250 2.66 -4.65 -16.18
C TYR A 250 1.25 -4.11 -16.39
N ALA A 251 0.79 -4.11 -17.64
CA ALA A 251 -0.55 -3.68 -18.04
C ALA A 251 -1.51 -4.86 -18.15
N GLU A 252 -2.82 -4.60 -18.19
CA GLU A 252 -3.90 -5.58 -18.37
C GLU A 252 -3.89 -6.68 -17.29
N VAL A 253 -3.37 -6.33 -16.09
CA VAL A 253 -3.21 -7.28 -14.98
C VAL A 253 -4.49 -7.37 -14.18
N LYS A 254 -5.12 -8.55 -14.16
CA LYS A 254 -6.24 -8.84 -13.27
C LYS A 254 -5.77 -8.83 -11.81
N PRO A 255 -6.63 -8.47 -10.84
CA PRO A 255 -6.27 -8.44 -9.41
C PRO A 255 -5.57 -9.70 -8.92
N GLU A 256 -6.06 -10.88 -9.34
CA GLU A 256 -5.50 -12.21 -9.01
C GLU A 256 -4.05 -12.39 -9.51
N ASN A 257 -3.71 -11.78 -10.64
CA ASN A 257 -2.38 -11.89 -11.26
C ASN A 257 -1.36 -10.91 -10.68
N LYS A 258 -1.80 -9.83 -10.00
CA LYS A 258 -0.88 -8.90 -9.32
C LYS A 258 -0.03 -9.62 -8.28
N LEU A 259 -0.59 -10.65 -7.58
CA LEU A 259 0.16 -11.48 -6.64
C LEU A 259 1.22 -12.37 -7.32
N LYS A 260 1.01 -12.78 -8.57
CA LYS A 260 2.01 -13.56 -9.32
C LYS A 260 3.24 -12.71 -9.60
N ILE A 261 3.06 -11.44 -9.98
CA ILE A 261 4.17 -10.50 -10.22
C ILE A 261 5.03 -10.36 -8.97
N VAL A 262 4.40 -10.20 -7.78
CA VAL A 262 5.13 -10.16 -6.50
C VAL A 262 5.96 -11.41 -6.29
N LYS A 263 5.35 -12.60 -6.48
CA LYS A 263 6.05 -13.89 -6.30
C LYS A 263 7.20 -14.07 -7.27
N ASP A 264 7.05 -13.66 -8.51
CA ASP A 264 8.09 -13.80 -9.53
C ASP A 264 9.29 -12.87 -9.25
N LEU A 265 9.05 -11.66 -8.78
CA LEU A 265 10.11 -10.77 -8.33
C LEU A 265 10.81 -11.29 -7.05
N GLN A 266 10.04 -11.86 -6.13
CA GLN A 266 10.60 -12.51 -4.93
C GLN A 266 11.47 -13.72 -5.28
N ARG A 267 11.09 -14.52 -6.28
CA ARG A 267 11.91 -15.65 -6.81
C ARG A 267 13.24 -15.17 -7.39
N LYS A 268 13.28 -13.94 -7.93
CA LYS A 268 14.53 -13.29 -8.38
C LYS A 268 15.37 -12.73 -7.23
N GLY A 269 14.99 -12.97 -5.98
CA GLY A 269 15.71 -12.52 -4.78
C GLY A 269 15.40 -11.07 -4.35
N LEU A 270 14.45 -10.40 -4.99
CA LEU A 270 14.07 -9.03 -4.63
C LEU A 270 13.09 -9.03 -3.44
N LYS A 271 13.31 -8.15 -2.49
CA LYS A 271 12.30 -7.83 -1.48
C LYS A 271 11.37 -6.75 -2.03
N VAL A 272 10.11 -7.11 -2.17
CA VAL A 272 9.09 -6.32 -2.87
C VAL A 272 8.09 -5.78 -1.87
N ALA A 273 7.74 -4.50 -2.01
CA ALA A 273 6.53 -3.92 -1.42
C ALA A 273 5.54 -3.60 -2.54
N ARG A 274 4.26 -3.59 -2.19
CA ARG A 274 3.16 -3.20 -3.07
C ARG A 274 2.35 -2.09 -2.43
N LEU A 275 2.06 -1.06 -3.20
CA LEU A 275 1.18 0.03 -2.83
C LEU A 275 -0.06 0.00 -3.73
N GLU A 276 -1.22 -0.07 -3.10
CA GLU A 276 -2.52 -0.11 -3.76
C GLU A 276 -3.52 0.67 -2.90
N MET A 277 -4.43 1.40 -3.54
CA MET A 277 -5.60 1.97 -2.87
C MET A 277 -6.79 1.01 -3.09
N GLU A 278 -7.44 0.63 -1.99
CA GLU A 278 -8.72 -0.10 -1.97
C GLU A 278 -9.90 0.87 -2.04
#